data_48831c5cd1e575287672c28f84443b5e
#
_entry.id   48831c5cd1e575287672c28f84443b5e
#
_cell.length_a   1.000
_cell.length_b   1.000
_cell.length_c   1.000
_cell.angle_alpha   90.00
_cell.angle_beta   90.00
_cell.angle_gamma   90.00
#
_symmetry.space_group_name_H-M   'P 1'
#
loop_
_entity.id
_entity.type
_entity.pdbx_description
1 polymer ?
#
loop_
_entity_poly.entity_id
_entity_poly.type
_entity_poly.pdbx_seq_one_letter_code
_entity_poly.pdbx_strand_id
1 'polypeptide(L)'
;MLAPRVIIFTTASLLGSPTRTEYEASEALAEIERRKIPLVLLTRGTRAQLEILRRKIGHAHPFVTEGGGGLFLPDGYFALRLEGAKRAARYLCVPFGRTSEEAGAAVQDIAEQAGAEVVRYADMNAREISSNAGTSEREAEASREREFSERFFFAGNADLAAPSFEKIATERNWRIRHCEPFWELYSGNDEGKAVRYVTRLYREALRSRLRSVGIGASFEDLSLLTASDQAFILPLRAGDFDERLLAKLPNSVRIDVPGAVGWNQTVLDVLSRT
;
A
#
# COMPACT_ATOMS: atom_id res chain seq x y z
N MET A 1 -30.25 7.97 6.19
CA MET A 1 -29.40 7.04 5.41
C MET A 1 -28.85 6.03 6.41
N LEU A 2 -28.96 4.73 6.15
CA LEU A 2 -28.42 3.69 7.04
C LEU A 2 -26.88 3.80 7.02
N ALA A 3 -26.23 3.62 8.18
CA ALA A 3 -24.77 3.60 8.26
C ALA A 3 -24.22 2.42 7.44
N PRO A 4 -23.09 2.58 6.74
CA PRO A 4 -22.48 1.48 6.00
C PRO A 4 -22.16 0.30 6.93
N ARG A 5 -22.40 -0.92 6.44
CA ARG A 5 -22.14 -2.15 7.21
C ARG A 5 -20.81 -2.80 6.87
N VAL A 6 -20.15 -2.31 5.83
CA VAL A 6 -18.89 -2.83 5.32
C VAL A 6 -17.90 -1.70 5.07
N ILE A 7 -16.62 -1.99 5.25
CA ILE A 7 -15.49 -1.18 4.80
C ILE A 7 -14.61 -2.06 3.92
N ILE A 8 -14.19 -1.56 2.77
CA ILE A 8 -13.37 -2.30 1.80
C ILE A 8 -11.94 -1.76 1.86
N PHE A 9 -10.99 -2.67 2.02
CA PHE A 9 -9.56 -2.45 1.91
C PHE A 9 -9.03 -3.17 0.68
N THR A 10 -8.24 -2.51 -0.12
CA THR A 10 -7.66 -3.13 -1.32
C THR A 10 -6.30 -2.55 -1.65
N THR A 11 -5.40 -3.39 -2.17
CA THR A 11 -4.18 -2.88 -2.76
C THR A 11 -4.50 -2.14 -4.07
N ALA A 12 -3.91 -0.96 -4.24
CA ALA A 12 -4.16 -0.10 -5.40
C ALA A 12 -3.69 -0.73 -6.72
N SER A 13 -2.72 -1.65 -6.67
CA SER A 13 -2.21 -2.36 -7.85
C SER A 13 -3.27 -3.22 -8.54
N LEU A 14 -4.28 -3.71 -7.81
CA LEU A 14 -5.40 -4.47 -8.38
C LEU A 14 -6.26 -3.66 -9.32
N LEU A 15 -6.35 -2.36 -9.09
CA LEU A 15 -7.08 -1.45 -9.97
C LEU A 15 -6.33 -1.17 -11.28
N GLY A 16 -5.06 -1.58 -11.37
CA GLY A 16 -4.23 -1.40 -12.56
C GLY A 16 -3.86 0.06 -12.83
N SER A 17 -3.65 0.40 -14.11
CA SER A 17 -3.40 1.78 -14.48
C SER A 17 -4.68 2.62 -14.33
N PRO A 18 -4.57 3.94 -14.04
CA PRO A 18 -5.72 4.82 -13.92
C PRO A 18 -6.67 4.77 -15.11
N THR A 19 -6.14 4.55 -16.32
CA THR A 19 -6.94 4.46 -17.56
C THR A 19 -7.80 3.18 -17.62
N ARG A 20 -7.24 2.04 -17.18
CA ARG A 20 -8.01 0.78 -17.11
C ARG A 20 -9.06 0.79 -16.02
N THR A 21 -8.75 1.36 -14.86
CA THR A 21 -9.67 1.46 -13.73
C THR A 21 -10.98 2.14 -14.09
N GLU A 22 -10.94 3.17 -14.94
CA GLU A 22 -12.14 3.90 -15.37
C GLU A 22 -13.15 3.02 -16.10
N TYR A 23 -12.72 1.97 -16.78
CA TYR A 23 -13.60 1.08 -17.55
C TYR A 23 -13.90 -0.22 -16.79
N GLU A 24 -12.86 -0.85 -16.27
CA GLU A 24 -12.94 -2.21 -15.72
C GLU A 24 -13.52 -2.25 -14.30
N ALA A 25 -13.41 -1.14 -13.53
CA ALA A 25 -13.89 -1.05 -12.14
C ALA A 25 -15.03 -0.02 -11.95
N SER A 26 -15.53 0.58 -13.02
CA SER A 26 -16.45 1.73 -12.97
C SER A 26 -17.76 1.42 -12.25
N GLU A 27 -18.34 0.25 -12.47
CA GLU A 27 -19.61 -0.14 -11.87
C GLU A 27 -19.51 -0.28 -10.36
N ALA A 28 -18.48 -0.97 -9.87
CA ALA A 28 -18.23 -1.12 -8.45
C ALA A 28 -17.91 0.21 -7.78
N LEU A 29 -17.11 1.07 -8.43
CA LEU A 29 -16.80 2.40 -7.91
C LEU A 29 -18.03 3.29 -7.81
N ALA A 30 -18.93 3.26 -8.82
CA ALA A 30 -20.20 3.97 -8.80
C ALA A 30 -21.12 3.47 -7.66
N GLU A 31 -21.16 2.16 -7.45
CA GLU A 31 -21.98 1.55 -6.40
C GLU A 31 -21.42 1.86 -4.99
N ILE A 32 -20.09 1.85 -4.81
CA ILE A 32 -19.42 2.30 -3.60
C ILE A 32 -19.82 3.74 -3.27
N GLU A 33 -19.71 4.64 -4.25
CA GLU A 33 -20.08 6.05 -4.06
C GLU A 33 -21.55 6.22 -3.77
N ARG A 34 -22.43 5.54 -4.51
CA ARG A 34 -23.87 5.59 -4.33
C ARG A 34 -24.29 5.16 -2.92
N ARG A 35 -23.68 4.09 -2.39
CA ARG A 35 -23.97 3.54 -1.05
C ARG A 35 -23.13 4.17 0.06
N LYS A 36 -22.22 5.08 -0.27
CA LYS A 36 -21.29 5.69 0.69
C LYS A 36 -20.46 4.66 1.45
N ILE A 37 -20.01 3.62 0.76
CA ILE A 37 -19.16 2.57 1.33
C ILE A 37 -17.73 3.10 1.46
N PRO A 38 -17.11 3.02 2.64
CA PRO A 38 -15.70 3.37 2.78
C PRO A 38 -14.81 2.42 1.96
N LEU A 39 -14.06 2.98 1.01
CA LEU A 39 -13.01 2.30 0.27
C LEU A 39 -11.66 2.83 0.73
N VAL A 40 -10.79 1.98 1.25
CA VAL A 40 -9.44 2.35 1.68
C VAL A 40 -8.43 1.71 0.73
N LEU A 41 -7.68 2.54 0.03
CA LEU A 41 -6.62 2.11 -0.88
C LEU A 41 -5.31 1.97 -0.12
N LEU A 42 -4.60 0.86 -0.35
CA LEU A 42 -3.26 0.62 0.15
C LEU A 42 -2.27 0.53 -1.01
N THR A 43 -1.07 1.06 -0.82
CA THR A 43 0.00 0.98 -1.82
C THR A 43 1.38 0.89 -1.16
N ARG A 44 2.33 0.26 -1.85
CA ARG A 44 3.76 0.34 -1.52
C ARG A 44 4.45 1.52 -2.18
N GLY A 45 3.76 2.17 -3.10
CA GLY A 45 4.16 3.44 -3.67
C GLY A 45 4.02 4.60 -2.69
N THR A 46 4.47 5.75 -3.13
CA THR A 46 4.36 7.00 -2.38
C THR A 46 2.93 7.57 -2.41
N ARG A 47 2.69 8.55 -1.55
CA ARG A 47 1.45 9.34 -1.57
C ARG A 47 1.24 10.02 -2.93
N ALA A 48 2.29 10.62 -3.50
CA ALA A 48 2.22 11.30 -4.79
C ALA A 48 1.80 10.36 -5.93
N GLN A 49 2.32 9.13 -5.96
CA GLN A 49 1.91 8.12 -6.92
C GLN A 49 0.44 7.73 -6.75
N LEU A 50 0.00 7.45 -5.53
CA LEU A 50 -1.38 7.05 -5.27
C LEU A 50 -2.38 8.18 -5.55
N GLU A 51 -2.01 9.43 -5.33
CA GLU A 51 -2.87 10.59 -5.62
C GLU A 51 -3.23 10.72 -7.11
N ILE A 52 -2.41 10.21 -8.01
CA ILE A 52 -2.73 10.16 -9.46
C ILE A 52 -3.97 9.29 -9.68
N LEU A 53 -3.99 8.09 -9.14
CA LEU A 53 -5.14 7.18 -9.22
C LEU A 53 -6.35 7.76 -8.49
N ARG A 54 -6.16 8.22 -7.24
CA ARG A 54 -7.24 8.77 -6.40
C ARG A 54 -7.99 9.91 -7.07
N ARG A 55 -7.27 10.85 -7.70
CA ARG A 55 -7.89 11.96 -8.43
C ARG A 55 -8.72 11.46 -9.60
N LYS A 56 -8.23 10.45 -10.31
CA LYS A 56 -8.89 9.93 -11.50
C LYS A 56 -10.21 9.21 -11.19
N ILE A 57 -10.26 8.46 -10.09
CA ILE A 57 -11.46 7.73 -9.67
C ILE A 57 -12.32 8.49 -8.65
N GLY A 58 -12.04 9.76 -8.39
CA GLY A 58 -12.80 10.57 -7.42
C GLY A 58 -12.69 10.08 -5.96
N HIS A 59 -11.63 9.35 -5.61
CA HIS A 59 -11.49 8.73 -4.29
C HIS A 59 -11.24 9.77 -3.18
N ALA A 60 -12.17 9.87 -2.23
CA ALA A 60 -12.14 10.84 -1.14
C ALA A 60 -11.93 10.22 0.27
N HIS A 61 -11.75 8.90 0.36
CA HIS A 61 -11.58 8.18 1.63
C HIS A 61 -10.11 8.15 2.12
N PRO A 62 -9.85 7.73 3.37
CA PRO A 62 -8.50 7.46 3.87
C PRO A 62 -7.74 6.48 2.98
N PHE A 63 -6.42 6.54 3.03
CA PHE A 63 -5.54 5.66 2.25
C PHE A 63 -4.22 5.43 2.98
N VAL A 64 -3.52 4.38 2.61
CA VAL A 64 -2.28 3.93 3.24
C VAL A 64 -1.17 3.83 2.19
N THR A 65 0.02 4.33 2.52
CA THR A 65 1.16 4.35 1.60
C THR A 65 2.36 3.61 2.16
N GLU A 66 3.30 3.32 1.26
CA GLU A 66 4.60 2.73 1.56
C GLU A 66 4.50 1.46 2.41
N GLY A 67 3.54 0.56 2.02
CA GLY A 67 3.36 -0.72 2.69
C GLY A 67 2.94 -0.60 4.15
N GLY A 68 2.14 0.40 4.48
CA GLY A 68 1.69 0.65 5.84
C GLY A 68 2.57 1.62 6.63
N GLY A 69 3.46 2.37 5.97
CA GLY A 69 4.29 3.38 6.62
C GLY A 69 3.49 4.57 7.13
N GLY A 70 2.51 5.03 6.37
CA GLY A 70 1.64 6.12 6.74
C GLY A 70 0.18 5.92 6.36
N LEU A 71 -0.73 6.26 7.27
CA LEU A 71 -2.15 6.39 7.03
C LEU A 71 -2.50 7.87 6.84
N PHE A 72 -3.08 8.21 5.71
CA PHE A 72 -3.51 9.55 5.38
C PHE A 72 -5.03 9.67 5.42
N LEU A 73 -5.51 10.63 6.18
CA LEU A 73 -6.93 10.96 6.30
C LEU A 73 -7.16 12.35 5.71
N PRO A 74 -8.11 12.53 4.80
CA PRO A 74 -8.50 13.87 4.36
C PRO A 74 -8.83 14.77 5.56
N ASP A 75 -8.46 16.03 5.50
CA ASP A 75 -8.69 16.97 6.59
C ASP A 75 -10.19 17.03 6.94
N GLY A 76 -10.52 16.92 8.23
CA GLY A 76 -11.92 16.91 8.70
C GLY A 76 -12.71 15.63 8.40
N TYR A 77 -12.08 14.55 7.92
CA TYR A 77 -12.78 13.30 7.56
C TYR A 77 -13.49 12.63 8.74
N PHE A 78 -12.85 12.60 9.91
CA PHE A 78 -13.46 12.19 11.16
C PHE A 78 -13.51 13.36 12.15
N ALA A 79 -14.60 13.47 12.90
CA ALA A 79 -14.69 14.37 14.04
C ALA A 79 -14.03 13.77 15.30
N LEU A 80 -12.87 13.11 15.12
CA LEU A 80 -12.12 12.44 16.17
C LEU A 80 -10.72 13.08 16.31
N ARG A 81 -10.23 13.19 17.54
CA ARG A 81 -8.84 13.55 17.78
C ARG A 81 -7.96 12.32 17.56
N LEU A 82 -7.01 12.43 16.64
CA LEU A 82 -6.08 11.35 16.32
C LEU A 82 -4.74 11.62 17.02
N GLU A 83 -4.42 10.80 18.03
CA GLU A 83 -3.13 10.89 18.72
C GLU A 83 -1.97 10.58 17.77
N GLY A 84 -0.90 11.38 17.87
CA GLY A 84 0.30 11.20 17.05
C GLY A 84 0.14 11.61 15.58
N ALA A 85 -1.05 12.02 15.15
CA ALA A 85 -1.24 12.50 13.79
C ALA A 85 -0.52 13.82 13.55
N LYS A 86 0.12 13.92 12.39
CA LYS A 86 0.81 15.13 11.92
C LYS A 86 0.12 15.66 10.66
N ARG A 87 0.17 16.97 10.47
CA ARG A 87 -0.34 17.56 9.23
C ARG A 87 0.63 17.27 8.07
N ALA A 88 0.11 16.72 6.98
CA ALA A 88 0.82 16.42 5.74
C ALA A 88 0.00 16.95 4.56
N ALA A 89 0.35 18.13 4.06
CA ALA A 89 -0.41 18.87 3.05
C ALA A 89 -1.90 19.02 3.46
N ARG A 90 -2.83 18.45 2.69
CA ARG A 90 -4.28 18.46 2.95
C ARG A 90 -4.78 17.25 3.75
N TYR A 91 -3.89 16.53 4.40
CA TYR A 91 -4.19 15.32 5.16
C TYR A 91 -3.70 15.43 6.59
N LEU A 92 -4.34 14.66 7.47
CA LEU A 92 -3.74 14.22 8.71
C LEU A 92 -3.06 12.88 8.44
N CYS A 93 -1.78 12.79 8.75
CA CYS A 93 -0.99 11.57 8.62
C CYS A 93 -0.78 10.93 9.99
N VAL A 94 -1.18 9.67 10.13
CA VAL A 94 -0.81 8.82 11.28
C VAL A 94 0.38 7.96 10.85
N PRO A 95 1.61 8.26 11.33
CA PRO A 95 2.79 7.50 10.98
C PRO A 95 2.82 6.17 11.73
N PHE A 96 3.16 5.09 11.04
CA PHE A 96 3.48 3.77 11.60
C PHE A 96 4.94 3.40 11.38
N GLY A 97 5.51 3.85 10.26
CA GLY A 97 6.92 3.68 9.90
C GLY A 97 7.81 4.79 10.43
N ARG A 98 9.11 4.53 10.42
CA ARG A 98 10.12 5.58 10.56
C ARG A 98 10.15 6.46 9.30
N THR A 99 10.66 7.66 9.44
CA THR A 99 10.71 8.63 8.33
C THR A 99 11.70 8.21 7.24
N SER A 100 11.49 8.70 6.01
CA SER A 100 12.43 8.49 4.90
C SER A 100 13.82 9.09 5.18
N GLU A 101 13.89 10.18 5.95
CA GLU A 101 15.16 10.77 6.39
C GLU A 101 15.91 9.79 7.29
N GLU A 102 15.26 9.19 8.29
CA GLU A 102 15.85 8.16 9.14
C GLU A 102 16.25 6.92 8.34
N ALA A 103 15.44 6.50 7.36
CA ALA A 103 15.73 5.38 6.49
C ALA A 103 16.94 5.66 5.59
N GLY A 104 17.05 6.87 5.03
CA GLY A 104 18.16 7.28 4.20
C GLY A 104 19.49 7.32 4.97
N ALA A 105 19.49 7.84 6.20
CA ALA A 105 20.64 7.79 7.08
C ALA A 105 21.03 6.34 7.41
N ALA A 106 20.05 5.49 7.70
CA ALA A 106 20.31 4.09 8.00
C ALA A 106 20.86 3.31 6.79
N VAL A 107 20.41 3.60 5.55
CA VAL A 107 20.98 2.98 4.34
C VAL A 107 22.48 3.23 4.25
N GLN A 108 22.93 4.46 4.46
CA GLN A 108 24.36 4.82 4.39
C GLN A 108 25.17 4.13 5.49
N ASP A 109 24.71 4.22 6.73
CA ASP A 109 25.36 3.61 7.90
C ASP A 109 25.48 2.08 7.77
N ILE A 110 24.42 1.42 7.29
CA ILE A 110 24.41 -0.04 7.11
C ILE A 110 25.32 -0.41 5.94
N ALA A 111 25.31 0.35 4.85
CA ALA A 111 26.17 0.10 3.69
C ALA A 111 27.65 0.19 4.07
N GLU A 112 28.05 1.22 4.81
CA GLU A 112 29.42 1.36 5.30
C GLU A 112 29.87 0.15 6.14
N GLN A 113 29.02 -0.30 7.06
CA GLN A 113 29.34 -1.45 7.92
C GLN A 113 29.32 -2.79 7.15
N ALA A 114 28.47 -2.91 6.13
CA ALA A 114 28.41 -4.09 5.28
C ALA A 114 29.55 -4.13 4.24
N GLY A 115 30.33 -3.05 4.11
CA GLY A 115 31.31 -2.88 3.03
C GLY A 115 30.65 -2.83 1.66
N ALA A 116 29.44 -2.30 1.56
CA ALA A 116 28.65 -2.21 0.34
C ALA A 116 28.60 -0.78 -0.19
N GLU A 117 28.67 -0.62 -1.49
CA GLU A 117 28.39 0.66 -2.16
C GLU A 117 26.93 0.71 -2.57
N VAL A 118 26.25 1.82 -2.26
CA VAL A 118 24.83 2.02 -2.57
C VAL A 118 24.59 3.39 -3.20
N VAL A 119 23.59 3.46 -4.06
CA VAL A 119 23.05 4.73 -4.59
C VAL A 119 21.59 4.82 -4.21
N ARG A 120 21.20 5.87 -3.47
CA ARG A 120 19.84 6.08 -2.98
C ARG A 120 18.99 6.85 -3.98
N TYR A 121 17.67 6.70 -3.90
CA TYR A 121 16.73 7.52 -4.66
C TYR A 121 16.92 9.02 -4.41
N ALA A 122 17.21 9.40 -3.16
CA ALA A 122 17.47 10.78 -2.81
C ALA A 122 18.63 11.40 -3.62
N ASP A 123 19.62 10.60 -4.00
CA ASP A 123 20.82 11.01 -4.73
C ASP A 123 20.63 10.96 -6.26
N MET A 124 19.49 10.43 -6.75
CA MET A 124 19.18 10.29 -8.18
C MET A 124 18.20 11.37 -8.63
N ASN A 125 18.31 11.80 -9.89
CA ASN A 125 17.26 12.60 -10.53
C ASN A 125 16.16 11.74 -11.16
N ALA A 126 15.02 12.36 -11.54
CA ALA A 126 13.88 11.64 -12.08
C ALA A 126 14.19 10.87 -13.39
N ARG A 127 15.08 11.41 -14.23
CA ARG A 127 15.50 10.77 -15.48
C ARG A 127 16.32 9.49 -15.23
N GLU A 128 17.21 9.51 -14.25
CA GLU A 128 17.99 8.33 -13.85
C GLU A 128 17.07 7.24 -13.32
N ILE A 129 16.14 7.59 -12.42
CA ILE A 129 15.15 6.63 -11.90
C ILE A 129 14.26 6.09 -13.02
N SER A 130 13.75 6.96 -13.89
CA SER A 130 12.93 6.60 -15.04
C SER A 130 13.63 5.58 -15.93
N SER A 131 14.91 5.84 -16.26
CA SER A 131 15.72 4.95 -17.10
C SER A 131 15.95 3.57 -16.46
N ASN A 132 16.19 3.52 -15.14
CA ASN A 132 16.42 2.27 -14.42
C ASN A 132 15.13 1.48 -14.18
N ALA A 133 14.02 2.17 -13.89
CA ALA A 133 12.73 1.54 -13.56
C ALA A 133 11.84 1.27 -14.80
N GLY A 134 12.20 1.76 -15.97
CA GLY A 134 11.36 1.65 -17.16
C GLY A 134 10.02 2.41 -17.04
N THR A 135 9.99 3.53 -16.31
CA THR A 135 8.79 4.33 -16.07
C THR A 135 8.91 5.70 -16.74
N SER A 136 7.85 6.50 -16.72
CA SER A 136 7.93 7.90 -17.14
C SER A 136 8.67 8.76 -16.11
N GLU A 137 9.30 9.86 -16.53
CA GLU A 137 9.95 10.81 -15.60
C GLU A 137 8.96 11.36 -14.56
N ARG A 138 7.71 11.54 -14.93
CA ARG A 138 6.64 11.98 -14.02
C ARG A 138 6.34 10.93 -12.93
N GLU A 139 6.32 9.66 -13.28
CA GLU A 139 6.15 8.57 -12.32
C GLU A 139 7.39 8.42 -11.44
N ALA A 140 8.58 8.57 -12.02
CA ALA A 140 9.83 8.57 -11.30
C ALA A 140 9.89 9.72 -10.28
N GLU A 141 9.51 10.94 -10.66
CA GLU A 141 9.43 12.07 -9.73
C GLU A 141 8.46 11.79 -8.59
N ALA A 142 7.25 11.32 -8.89
CA ALA A 142 6.29 10.94 -7.86
C ALA A 142 6.82 9.82 -6.95
N SER A 143 7.64 8.89 -7.47
CA SER A 143 8.20 7.78 -6.68
C SER A 143 9.31 8.21 -5.72
N ARG A 144 9.92 9.38 -5.93
CA ARG A 144 10.94 9.98 -5.05
C ARG A 144 10.34 10.58 -3.77
N GLU A 145 9.07 11.01 -3.81
CA GLU A 145 8.40 11.65 -2.67
C GLU A 145 8.09 10.65 -1.55
N ARG A 146 9.09 9.89 -1.10
CA ARG A 146 8.93 8.92 -0.01
C ARG A 146 8.89 9.60 1.34
N GLU A 147 8.05 9.08 2.22
CA GLU A 147 7.85 9.64 3.56
C GLU A 147 8.23 8.63 4.67
N PHE A 148 8.24 7.30 4.38
CA PHE A 148 8.41 6.23 5.38
C PHE A 148 9.34 5.10 4.96
N SER A 149 10.17 5.31 3.95
CA SER A 149 11.15 4.33 3.48
C SER A 149 12.17 5.00 2.59
N GLU A 150 13.28 4.34 2.31
CA GLU A 150 14.26 4.78 1.33
C GLU A 150 14.49 3.67 0.32
N ARG A 151 14.52 4.04 -0.96
CA ARG A 151 14.92 3.13 -2.05
C ARG A 151 16.37 3.37 -2.44
N PHE A 152 17.02 2.29 -2.80
CA PHE A 152 18.41 2.32 -3.24
C PHE A 152 18.72 1.13 -4.13
N PHE A 153 19.86 1.13 -4.79
CA PHE A 153 20.44 -0.05 -5.41
C PHE A 153 21.90 -0.21 -4.97
N PHE A 154 22.40 -1.44 -5.00
CA PHE A 154 23.79 -1.72 -4.77
C PHE A 154 24.61 -1.36 -6.02
N ALA A 155 25.64 -0.54 -5.87
CA ALA A 155 26.61 -0.25 -6.92
C ALA A 155 27.59 -1.42 -6.98
N GLY A 156 27.33 -2.40 -7.86
CA GLY A 156 28.14 -3.61 -7.97
C GLY A 156 27.30 -4.89 -7.85
N ASN A 157 27.86 -5.94 -7.26
CA ASN A 157 27.18 -7.23 -7.14
C ASN A 157 26.26 -7.24 -5.91
N ALA A 158 24.95 -7.06 -6.16
CA ALA A 158 23.91 -7.09 -5.12
C ALA A 158 23.83 -8.44 -4.40
N ASP A 159 24.04 -9.56 -5.09
CA ASP A 159 23.95 -10.90 -4.49
C ASP A 159 25.01 -11.14 -3.40
N LEU A 160 26.16 -10.46 -3.51
CA LEU A 160 27.21 -10.51 -2.50
C LEU A 160 26.96 -9.54 -1.36
N ALA A 161 26.43 -8.35 -1.64
CA ALA A 161 26.27 -7.28 -0.67
C ALA A 161 24.98 -7.41 0.16
N ALA A 162 23.87 -7.81 -0.45
CA ALA A 162 22.55 -7.84 0.18
C ALA A 162 22.49 -8.71 1.46
N PRO A 163 23.06 -9.91 1.53
CA PRO A 163 22.97 -10.74 2.74
C PRO A 163 23.61 -10.07 3.98
N SER A 164 24.78 -9.44 3.83
CA SER A 164 25.45 -8.72 4.92
C SER A 164 24.66 -7.49 5.32
N PHE A 165 24.18 -6.73 4.33
CA PHE A 165 23.34 -5.56 4.54
C PHE A 165 22.04 -5.92 5.28
N GLU A 166 21.33 -6.97 4.86
CA GLU A 166 20.08 -7.43 5.47
C GLU A 166 20.29 -7.88 6.93
N LYS A 167 21.37 -8.56 7.22
CA LYS A 167 21.72 -8.97 8.58
C LYS A 167 21.87 -7.75 9.49
N ILE A 168 22.68 -6.76 9.10
CA ILE A 168 22.90 -5.55 9.89
C ILE A 168 21.62 -4.72 10.00
N ALA A 169 20.83 -4.61 8.91
CA ALA A 169 19.54 -3.95 8.93
C ALA A 169 18.60 -4.58 9.98
N THR A 170 18.50 -5.91 10.00
CA THR A 170 17.66 -6.64 10.93
C THR A 170 18.08 -6.43 12.39
N GLU A 171 19.37 -6.47 12.69
CA GLU A 171 19.92 -6.20 14.03
C GLU A 171 19.56 -4.80 14.55
N ARG A 172 19.33 -3.84 13.63
CA ARG A 172 18.95 -2.45 13.93
C ARG A 172 17.43 -2.18 13.83
N ASN A 173 16.61 -3.23 13.75
CA ASN A 173 15.16 -3.14 13.57
C ASN A 173 14.75 -2.45 12.26
N TRP A 174 15.54 -2.57 11.21
CA TRP A 174 15.17 -2.24 9.84
C TRP A 174 14.83 -3.51 9.08
N ARG A 175 14.07 -3.37 8.01
CA ARG A 175 13.74 -4.42 7.06
C ARG A 175 14.10 -3.97 5.67
N ILE A 176 14.54 -4.92 4.86
CA ILE A 176 14.87 -4.70 3.46
C ILE A 176 13.98 -5.58 2.61
N ARG A 177 13.56 -5.10 1.44
CA ARG A 177 12.89 -5.89 0.42
C ARG A 177 13.42 -5.51 -0.96
N HIS A 178 13.42 -6.48 -1.86
CA HIS A 178 13.74 -6.26 -3.26
C HIS A 178 12.49 -5.74 -3.99
N CYS A 179 12.64 -4.66 -4.72
CA CYS A 179 11.60 -3.99 -5.51
C CYS A 179 12.18 -3.68 -6.89
N GLU A 180 12.36 -4.70 -7.71
CA GLU A 180 13.03 -4.65 -9.01
C GLU A 180 12.92 -3.29 -9.72
N PRO A 181 14.02 -2.65 -10.15
CA PRO A 181 15.42 -3.06 -9.97
C PRO A 181 16.06 -2.58 -8.65
N PHE A 182 15.29 -2.02 -7.74
CA PHE A 182 15.75 -1.38 -6.50
C PHE A 182 15.53 -2.26 -5.28
N TRP A 183 16.16 -1.86 -4.21
CA TRP A 183 15.90 -2.32 -2.86
C TRP A 183 15.21 -1.21 -2.06
N GLU A 184 14.48 -1.58 -1.02
CA GLU A 184 13.79 -0.64 -0.16
C GLU A 184 14.06 -0.97 1.30
N LEU A 185 14.57 0.03 2.07
CA LEU A 185 14.74 -0.05 3.52
C LEU A 185 13.57 0.65 4.21
N TYR A 186 12.97 -0.02 5.20
CA TYR A 186 11.83 0.49 5.96
C TYR A 186 11.80 -0.10 7.38
N SER A 187 11.06 0.53 8.29
CA SER A 187 10.88 0.03 9.66
C SER A 187 9.54 0.44 10.23
N GLY A 188 8.79 -0.52 10.77
CA GLY A 188 7.48 -0.30 11.38
C GLY A 188 6.30 -0.24 10.39
N ASN A 189 6.57 -0.26 9.08
CA ASN A 189 5.55 -0.29 8.06
C ASN A 189 4.77 -1.61 8.13
N ASP A 190 3.45 -1.53 8.34
CA ASP A 190 2.57 -2.70 8.50
C ASP A 190 1.15 -2.35 8.03
N GLU A 191 0.76 -2.88 6.88
CA GLU A 191 -0.58 -2.68 6.31
C GLU A 191 -1.68 -3.22 7.23
N GLY A 192 -1.46 -4.35 7.88
CA GLY A 192 -2.44 -4.92 8.82
C GLY A 192 -2.66 -4.06 10.05
N LYS A 193 -1.61 -3.41 10.55
CA LYS A 193 -1.74 -2.42 11.63
C LYS A 193 -2.59 -1.23 11.18
N ALA A 194 -2.36 -0.75 9.96
CA ALA A 194 -3.15 0.32 9.38
C ALA A 194 -4.61 -0.08 9.17
N VAL A 195 -4.89 -1.27 8.64
CA VAL A 195 -6.25 -1.82 8.46
C VAL A 195 -6.99 -1.89 9.80
N ARG A 196 -6.38 -2.48 10.83
CA ARG A 196 -6.99 -2.55 12.18
C ARG A 196 -7.27 -1.16 12.76
N TYR A 197 -6.33 -0.22 12.58
CA TYR A 197 -6.48 1.15 13.06
C TYR A 197 -7.64 1.87 12.37
N VAL A 198 -7.70 1.83 11.04
CA VAL A 198 -8.76 2.46 10.24
C VAL A 198 -10.13 1.83 10.56
N THR A 199 -10.21 0.51 10.64
CA THR A 199 -11.44 -0.21 11.01
C THR A 199 -11.97 0.26 12.36
N ARG A 200 -11.08 0.43 13.36
CA ARG A 200 -11.45 0.96 14.67
C ARG A 200 -11.99 2.38 14.58
N LEU A 201 -11.32 3.27 13.83
CA LEU A 201 -11.77 4.65 13.65
C LEU A 201 -13.18 4.72 13.04
N TYR A 202 -13.46 3.92 12.03
CA TYR A 202 -14.78 3.89 11.43
C TYR A 202 -15.85 3.33 12.38
N ARG A 203 -15.53 2.25 13.12
CA ARG A 203 -16.45 1.68 14.12
C ARG A 203 -16.79 2.69 15.22
N GLU A 204 -15.81 3.47 15.65
CA GLU A 204 -15.97 4.53 16.65
C GLU A 204 -16.79 5.70 16.09
N ALA A 205 -16.40 6.23 14.93
CA ALA A 205 -17.07 7.37 14.31
C ALA A 205 -18.53 7.11 13.94
N LEU A 206 -18.83 5.92 13.45
CA LEU A 206 -20.18 5.52 13.02
C LEU A 206 -21.00 4.85 14.13
N ARG A 207 -20.39 4.55 15.28
CA ARG A 207 -21.01 3.78 16.39
C ARG A 207 -21.71 2.52 15.90
N SER A 208 -21.11 1.84 14.92
CA SER A 208 -21.66 0.70 14.20
C SER A 208 -20.66 -0.45 14.10
N ARG A 209 -21.18 -1.67 14.08
CA ARG A 209 -20.38 -2.87 13.76
C ARG A 209 -20.18 -2.94 12.25
N LEU A 210 -19.03 -2.51 11.80
CA LEU A 210 -18.59 -2.65 10.42
C LEU A 210 -17.83 -3.95 10.24
N ARG A 211 -18.11 -4.67 9.15
CA ARG A 211 -17.28 -5.79 8.68
C ARG A 211 -16.20 -5.23 7.76
N SER A 212 -14.96 -5.56 8.01
CA SER A 212 -13.85 -5.24 7.12
C SER A 212 -13.66 -6.33 6.08
N VAL A 213 -13.52 -5.92 4.82
CA VAL A 213 -13.27 -6.79 3.68
C VAL A 213 -11.93 -6.41 3.08
N GLY A 214 -11.01 -7.36 2.98
CA GLY A 214 -9.70 -7.21 2.34
C GLY A 214 -9.69 -7.88 0.97
N ILE A 215 -9.17 -7.19 -0.04
CA ILE A 215 -9.01 -7.71 -1.40
C ILE A 215 -7.54 -7.56 -1.79
N GLY A 216 -6.88 -8.69 -2.13
CA GLY A 216 -5.47 -8.75 -2.49
C GLY A 216 -5.19 -9.86 -3.50
N ALA A 217 -3.94 -10.00 -3.96
CA ALA A 217 -3.56 -10.99 -4.96
C ALA A 217 -2.21 -11.68 -4.67
N SER A 218 -1.30 -11.04 -3.95
CA SER A 218 0.05 -11.54 -3.73
C SER A 218 0.34 -11.81 -2.25
N PHE A 219 1.38 -12.58 -1.99
CA PHE A 219 1.88 -12.83 -0.62
C PHE A 219 2.18 -11.52 0.13
N GLU A 220 2.48 -10.50 -0.59
CA GLU A 220 2.75 -9.18 -0.03
C GLU A 220 1.50 -8.54 0.59
N ASP A 221 0.29 -8.93 0.16
CA ASP A 221 -0.99 -8.46 0.71
C ASP A 221 -1.43 -9.26 1.97
N LEU A 222 -0.61 -10.22 2.42
CA LEU A 222 -0.93 -11.10 3.55
C LEU A 222 -1.31 -10.34 4.81
N SER A 223 -0.58 -9.27 5.14
CA SER A 223 -0.82 -8.47 6.35
C SER A 223 -2.18 -7.75 6.30
N LEU A 224 -2.52 -7.15 5.16
CA LEU A 224 -3.83 -6.55 4.88
C LEU A 224 -4.95 -7.58 5.01
N LEU A 225 -4.81 -8.73 4.33
CA LEU A 225 -5.85 -9.76 4.26
C LEU A 225 -6.08 -10.43 5.61
N THR A 226 -5.00 -10.74 6.36
CA THR A 226 -5.09 -11.30 7.71
C THR A 226 -5.76 -10.34 8.71
N ALA A 227 -5.62 -9.03 8.51
CA ALA A 227 -6.21 -8.03 9.38
C ALA A 227 -7.69 -7.72 9.08
N SER A 228 -8.24 -8.27 8.00
CA SER A 228 -9.63 -8.09 7.58
C SER A 228 -10.52 -9.20 8.10
N ASP A 229 -11.80 -8.89 8.39
CA ASP A 229 -12.77 -9.87 8.86
C ASP A 229 -13.12 -10.90 7.76
N GLN A 230 -12.99 -10.51 6.49
CA GLN A 230 -13.14 -11.39 5.33
C GLN A 230 -12.07 -11.05 4.28
N ALA A 231 -11.39 -12.08 3.77
CA ALA A 231 -10.36 -11.96 2.77
C ALA A 231 -10.79 -12.53 1.41
N PHE A 232 -10.56 -11.77 0.34
CA PHE A 232 -10.73 -12.18 -1.04
C PHE A 232 -9.37 -12.17 -1.74
N ILE A 233 -9.06 -13.25 -2.44
CA ILE A 233 -7.80 -13.41 -3.18
C ILE A 233 -8.10 -13.51 -4.66
N LEU A 234 -7.54 -12.58 -5.43
CA LEU A 234 -7.56 -12.58 -6.88
C LEU A 234 -6.29 -13.26 -7.42
N PRO A 235 -6.33 -13.88 -8.60
CA PRO A 235 -5.13 -14.39 -9.22
C PRO A 235 -4.24 -13.25 -9.73
N LEU A 236 -2.95 -13.49 -9.80
CA LEU A 236 -1.96 -12.59 -10.40
C LEU A 236 -2.18 -12.44 -11.91
N ARG A 237 -2.55 -13.57 -12.55
CA ARG A 237 -3.01 -13.71 -13.93
C ARG A 237 -4.10 -14.76 -13.98
N ALA A 238 -4.79 -14.89 -15.11
CA ALA A 238 -5.83 -15.92 -15.26
C ALA A 238 -5.31 -17.33 -14.86
N GLY A 239 -5.89 -17.90 -13.81
CA GLY A 239 -5.52 -19.20 -13.27
C GLY A 239 -4.21 -19.28 -12.45
N ASP A 240 -3.50 -18.15 -12.26
CA ASP A 240 -2.21 -18.10 -11.57
C ASP A 240 -2.35 -17.40 -10.22
N PHE A 241 -2.50 -18.16 -9.15
CA PHE A 241 -2.58 -17.66 -7.79
C PHE A 241 -1.21 -17.71 -7.09
N ASP A 242 -0.96 -16.77 -6.16
CA ASP A 242 0.20 -16.86 -5.26
C ASP A 242 -0.03 -17.99 -4.22
N GLU A 243 0.58 -19.14 -4.47
CA GLU A 243 0.45 -20.35 -3.64
C GLU A 243 0.90 -20.10 -2.17
N ARG A 244 1.88 -19.22 -1.96
CA ARG A 244 2.35 -18.87 -0.62
C ARG A 244 1.24 -18.12 0.15
N LEU A 245 0.49 -17.28 -0.54
CA LEU A 245 -0.65 -16.56 0.03
C LEU A 245 -1.79 -17.53 0.35
N LEU A 246 -2.15 -18.40 -0.59
CA LEU A 246 -3.20 -19.41 -0.40
C LEU A 246 -2.90 -20.35 0.79
N ALA A 247 -1.65 -20.79 0.93
CA ALA A 247 -1.22 -21.62 2.05
C ALA A 247 -1.39 -20.95 3.42
N LYS A 248 -1.28 -19.61 3.50
CA LYS A 248 -1.47 -18.84 4.74
C LYS A 248 -2.93 -18.49 5.03
N LEU A 249 -3.78 -18.45 4.01
CA LEU A 249 -5.17 -18.03 4.12
C LEU A 249 -6.13 -19.08 3.52
N PRO A 250 -6.19 -20.31 4.07
CA PRO A 250 -6.99 -21.39 3.51
C PRO A 250 -8.50 -21.10 3.48
N ASN A 251 -8.98 -20.22 4.35
CA ASN A 251 -10.40 -19.85 4.45
C ASN A 251 -10.76 -18.59 3.65
N SER A 252 -9.85 -18.06 2.83
CA SER A 252 -10.13 -16.92 1.96
C SER A 252 -11.06 -17.30 0.81
N VAL A 253 -11.80 -16.32 0.31
CA VAL A 253 -12.63 -16.49 -0.90
C VAL A 253 -11.75 -16.26 -2.12
N ARG A 254 -11.70 -17.23 -3.02
CA ARG A 254 -10.95 -17.14 -4.27
C ARG A 254 -11.83 -16.62 -5.37
N ILE A 255 -11.28 -15.73 -6.18
CA ILE A 255 -11.95 -15.12 -7.35
C ILE A 255 -11.12 -15.50 -8.58
N ASP A 256 -11.73 -16.07 -9.60
CA ASP A 256 -11.00 -16.62 -10.75
C ASP A 256 -10.55 -15.57 -11.78
N VAL A 257 -11.00 -14.33 -11.62
CA VAL A 257 -10.74 -13.22 -12.55
C VAL A 257 -9.68 -12.27 -11.97
N PRO A 258 -8.59 -11.99 -12.68
CA PRO A 258 -7.52 -11.10 -12.20
C PRO A 258 -7.86 -9.62 -12.35
N GLY A 259 -7.09 -8.78 -11.63
CA GLY A 259 -7.04 -7.34 -11.83
C GLY A 259 -8.35 -6.60 -11.57
N ALA A 260 -8.54 -5.48 -12.28
CA ALA A 260 -9.65 -4.56 -12.04
C ALA A 260 -11.02 -5.18 -12.34
N VAL A 261 -11.11 -6.09 -13.32
CA VAL A 261 -12.35 -6.82 -13.63
C VAL A 261 -12.74 -7.73 -12.47
N GLY A 262 -11.81 -8.53 -11.95
CA GLY A 262 -12.05 -9.40 -10.80
C GLY A 262 -12.36 -8.60 -9.52
N TRP A 263 -11.68 -7.48 -9.34
CA TRP A 263 -11.97 -6.54 -8.25
C TRP A 263 -13.40 -6.00 -8.35
N ASN A 264 -13.83 -5.56 -9.54
CA ASN A 264 -15.19 -5.07 -9.79
C ASN A 264 -16.24 -6.12 -9.41
N GLN A 265 -16.09 -7.34 -9.92
CA GLN A 265 -17.00 -8.45 -9.60
C GLN A 265 -17.05 -8.75 -8.10
N THR A 266 -15.88 -8.80 -7.44
CA THR A 266 -15.77 -9.05 -6.00
C THR A 266 -16.53 -8.00 -5.19
N VAL A 267 -16.33 -6.73 -5.51
CA VAL A 267 -16.98 -5.62 -4.80
C VAL A 267 -18.49 -5.67 -4.99
N LEU A 268 -18.98 -5.87 -6.21
CA LEU A 268 -20.42 -5.97 -6.49
C LEU A 268 -21.05 -7.15 -5.75
N ASP A 269 -20.38 -8.31 -5.69
CA ASP A 269 -20.85 -9.47 -4.92
C ASP A 269 -20.91 -9.17 -3.41
N VAL A 270 -19.87 -8.56 -2.85
CA VAL A 270 -19.85 -8.11 -1.45
C VAL A 270 -21.01 -7.16 -1.15
N LEU A 271 -21.25 -6.19 -2.03
CA LEU A 271 -22.29 -5.19 -1.84
C LEU A 271 -23.72 -5.74 -2.04
N SER A 272 -23.88 -6.80 -2.84
CA SER A 272 -25.19 -7.46 -3.03
C SER A 272 -25.66 -8.19 -1.76
N ARG A 273 -24.73 -8.56 -0.85
CA ARG A 273 -24.99 -9.30 0.39
C ARG A 273 -25.06 -8.40 1.63
N THR A 274 -24.98 -7.07 1.45
CA THR A 274 -24.98 -6.08 2.53
C THR A 274 -26.14 -5.09 2.43
#